data_cb7d2ff1fcfad0844780809466132124
#
_entry.id   cb7d2ff1fcfad0844780809466132124
#
_cell.length_a   1.000
_cell.length_b   1.000
_cell.length_c   1.000
_cell.angle_alpha   90.00
_cell.angle_beta   90.00
_cell.angle_gamma   90.00
#
_symmetry.space_group_name_H-M   'P 1'
#
loop_
_entity.id
_entity.type
_entity.pdbx_description
1 polymer ?
#
loop_
_entity_poly.entity_id
_entity_poly.type
_entity_poly.pdbx_seq_one_letter_code
_entity_poly.pdbx_strand_id
1 'polypeptide(L)'
;MLQIGVVGYGTGGQHFHTPFIAAAEGCTLAGIVARAEATVAKAKTDWPGTPIFPSLTAMIEANVCDAVTITTPPQTRRALVFEAVEAGLHVVADKPFAPDYAGALELDAAAKAKGVTLGVFQNRRLDADIQTLKKIMEDDRLGRIWRIHNRMDFDDPATLVPGPEGGMLRDIGSHLVDQMIYLNGPVARVSGHLDFIDLPDGQTDASFFIVMYHENGVLSEISASKLNHYVLRELRAYGDKGTFVSHSTDVQAQAIFAGMRPVDDPVAWGFEPENNWATLYDTDGSNKVPSEQGRYHDYYTAFAAAVRDGTRPPVTAEEGARTIAVLDAARESAAEGKTITL
;
A
#
# COMPACT_ATOMS: atom_id res chain seq x y z
N MET A 1 -12.59 -0.69 21.93
CA MET A 1 -12.14 -1.22 20.61
C MET A 1 -12.71 -0.31 19.53
N LEU A 2 -11.91 0.06 18.55
CA LEU A 2 -12.34 0.89 17.42
C LEU A 2 -13.25 0.07 16.48
N GLN A 3 -14.47 0.53 16.26
CA GLN A 3 -15.44 -0.10 15.37
C GLN A 3 -15.18 0.37 13.94
N ILE A 4 -14.74 -0.51 13.04
CA ILE A 4 -14.34 -0.16 11.68
C ILE A 4 -15.33 -0.75 10.68
N GLY A 5 -15.97 0.12 9.88
CA GLY A 5 -16.76 -0.26 8.71
C GLY A 5 -15.87 -0.38 7.46
N VAL A 6 -16.17 -1.29 6.55
CA VAL A 6 -15.47 -1.43 5.27
C VAL A 6 -16.39 -1.03 4.13
N VAL A 7 -16.00 0.00 3.37
CA VAL A 7 -16.77 0.55 2.25
C VAL A 7 -16.21 0.02 0.93
N GLY A 8 -16.88 -1.00 0.37
CA GLY A 8 -16.46 -1.77 -0.78
C GLY A 8 -15.96 -3.17 -0.39
N TYR A 9 -16.49 -4.20 -1.07
CA TYR A 9 -16.13 -5.60 -0.82
C TYR A 9 -15.68 -6.30 -2.12
N GLY A 10 -14.85 -5.58 -2.90
CA GLY A 10 -14.07 -6.13 -4.01
C GLY A 10 -12.78 -6.79 -3.48
N THR A 11 -11.79 -7.00 -4.35
CA THR A 11 -10.50 -7.62 -3.99
C THR A 11 -9.84 -6.93 -2.79
N GLY A 12 -9.81 -5.60 -2.75
CA GLY A 12 -9.24 -4.85 -1.61
C GLY A 12 -9.98 -5.15 -0.31
N GLY A 13 -11.28 -4.90 -0.27
CA GLY A 13 -12.09 -5.09 0.94
C GLY A 13 -12.09 -6.52 1.44
N GLN A 14 -12.22 -7.49 0.54
CA GLN A 14 -12.28 -8.90 0.87
C GLN A 14 -10.93 -9.46 1.36
N HIS A 15 -9.85 -9.16 0.64
CA HIS A 15 -8.55 -9.83 0.85
C HIS A 15 -7.57 -8.98 1.66
N PHE A 16 -7.61 -7.65 1.54
CA PHE A 16 -6.57 -6.79 2.13
C PHE A 16 -7.07 -5.91 3.29
N HIS A 17 -8.38 -5.85 3.56
CA HIS A 17 -8.89 -5.03 4.66
C HIS A 17 -9.62 -5.85 5.73
N THR A 18 -10.71 -6.53 5.40
CA THR A 18 -11.51 -7.22 6.43
C THR A 18 -10.75 -8.26 7.25
N PRO A 19 -9.86 -9.12 6.66
CA PRO A 19 -9.10 -10.10 7.45
C PRO A 19 -8.08 -9.45 8.39
N PHE A 20 -7.51 -8.33 7.97
CA PHE A 20 -6.50 -7.62 8.75
C PHE A 20 -7.12 -6.73 9.83
N ILE A 21 -8.30 -6.16 9.61
CA ILE A 21 -9.09 -5.48 10.67
C ILE A 21 -9.46 -6.48 11.75
N ALA A 22 -9.93 -7.67 11.36
CA ALA A 22 -10.34 -8.72 12.31
C ALA A 22 -9.16 -9.27 13.13
N ALA A 23 -7.93 -9.24 12.59
CA ALA A 23 -6.73 -9.68 13.29
C ALA A 23 -6.04 -8.57 14.11
N ALA A 24 -6.41 -7.31 13.89
CA ALA A 24 -5.75 -6.17 14.51
C ALA A 24 -6.17 -5.99 15.98
N GLU A 25 -5.20 -5.77 16.84
CA GLU A 25 -5.46 -5.47 18.24
C GLU A 25 -6.19 -4.13 18.38
N GLY A 26 -7.22 -4.11 19.21
CA GLY A 26 -8.00 -2.90 19.47
C GLY A 26 -9.02 -2.54 18.36
N CYS A 27 -9.22 -3.39 17.35
CA CYS A 27 -10.16 -3.22 16.25
C CYS A 27 -11.30 -4.23 16.27
N THR A 28 -12.42 -3.86 15.65
CA THR A 28 -13.55 -4.75 15.37
C THR A 28 -14.14 -4.41 14.00
N LEU A 29 -14.44 -5.44 13.20
CA LEU A 29 -15.17 -5.26 11.94
C LEU A 29 -16.64 -5.00 12.25
N ALA A 30 -17.09 -3.75 12.12
CA ALA A 30 -18.42 -3.29 12.54
C ALA A 30 -19.48 -3.44 11.45
N GLY A 31 -19.08 -3.47 10.18
CA GLY A 31 -20.00 -3.58 9.06
C GLY A 31 -19.31 -3.53 7.71
N ILE A 32 -20.01 -3.94 6.67
CA ILE A 32 -19.50 -3.94 5.28
C ILE A 32 -20.52 -3.26 4.37
N VAL A 33 -20.06 -2.35 3.52
CA VAL A 33 -20.87 -1.78 2.45
C VAL A 33 -20.68 -2.61 1.18
N ALA A 34 -21.75 -3.24 0.69
CA ALA A 34 -21.79 -3.99 -0.56
C ALA A 34 -23.16 -3.82 -1.23
N ARG A 35 -23.20 -3.70 -2.57
CA ARG A 35 -24.43 -3.44 -3.32
C ARG A 35 -24.86 -4.60 -4.21
N ALA A 36 -23.93 -5.17 -4.99
CA ALA A 36 -24.24 -6.27 -5.87
C ALA A 36 -24.63 -7.52 -5.06
N GLU A 37 -25.71 -8.20 -5.45
CA GLU A 37 -26.24 -9.38 -4.74
C GLU A 37 -25.18 -10.45 -4.50
N ALA A 38 -24.36 -10.76 -5.52
CA ALA A 38 -23.26 -11.71 -5.41
C ALA A 38 -22.22 -11.28 -4.38
N THR A 39 -21.90 -9.97 -4.32
CA THR A 39 -20.94 -9.41 -3.34
C THR A 39 -21.51 -9.45 -1.92
N VAL A 40 -22.81 -9.16 -1.78
CA VAL A 40 -23.52 -9.26 -0.49
C VAL A 40 -23.53 -10.71 0.02
N ALA A 41 -23.84 -11.67 -0.87
CA ALA A 41 -23.85 -13.09 -0.52
C ALA A 41 -22.45 -13.55 -0.06
N LYS A 42 -21.41 -13.14 -0.77
CA LYS A 42 -20.01 -13.43 -0.44
C LYS A 42 -19.61 -12.84 0.92
N ALA A 43 -19.92 -11.57 1.16
CA ALA A 43 -19.63 -10.91 2.43
C ALA A 43 -20.32 -11.60 3.63
N LYS A 44 -21.57 -12.05 3.46
CA LYS A 44 -22.28 -12.83 4.49
C LYS A 44 -21.66 -14.19 4.76
N THR A 45 -21.11 -14.83 3.72
CA THR A 45 -20.43 -16.13 3.86
C THR A 45 -19.07 -15.95 4.57
N ASP A 46 -18.31 -14.95 4.16
CA ASP A 46 -16.96 -14.72 4.71
C ASP A 46 -17.00 -14.19 6.16
N TRP A 47 -18.04 -13.40 6.50
CA TRP A 47 -18.21 -12.72 7.80
C TRP A 47 -19.62 -12.92 8.37
N PRO A 48 -19.96 -14.13 8.84
CA PRO A 48 -21.27 -14.41 9.42
C PRO A 48 -21.54 -13.49 10.63
N GLY A 49 -22.70 -12.86 10.62
CA GLY A 49 -23.12 -11.96 11.71
C GLY A 49 -22.67 -10.50 11.56
N THR A 50 -21.75 -10.18 10.64
CA THR A 50 -21.38 -8.78 10.37
C THR A 50 -22.48 -8.10 9.52
N PRO A 51 -23.00 -6.94 9.95
CA PRO A 51 -24.02 -6.19 9.21
C PRO A 51 -23.54 -5.78 7.81
N ILE A 52 -24.41 -5.91 6.80
CA ILE A 52 -24.14 -5.47 5.42
C ILE A 52 -25.06 -4.30 5.09
N PHE A 53 -24.46 -3.22 4.61
CA PHE A 53 -25.16 -1.97 4.28
C PHE A 53 -25.15 -1.71 2.76
N PRO A 54 -26.19 -1.07 2.21
CA PRO A 54 -26.24 -0.74 0.78
C PRO A 54 -25.37 0.49 0.42
N SER A 55 -25.04 1.35 1.39
CA SER A 55 -24.25 2.57 1.19
C SER A 55 -23.50 2.98 2.46
N LEU A 56 -22.51 3.88 2.32
CA LEU A 56 -21.87 4.52 3.45
C LEU A 56 -22.89 5.34 4.26
N THR A 57 -23.78 6.08 3.61
CA THR A 57 -24.85 6.83 4.26
C THR A 57 -25.68 5.95 5.19
N ALA A 58 -26.13 4.79 4.73
CA ALA A 58 -26.92 3.85 5.54
C ALA A 58 -26.11 3.31 6.73
N MET A 59 -24.80 3.11 6.59
CA MET A 59 -23.91 2.71 7.68
C MET A 59 -23.73 3.83 8.70
N ILE A 60 -23.60 5.09 8.24
CA ILE A 60 -23.54 6.27 9.11
C ILE A 60 -24.83 6.43 9.91
N GLU A 61 -25.99 6.36 9.24
CA GLU A 61 -27.31 6.45 9.88
C GLU A 61 -27.52 5.36 10.95
N ALA A 62 -26.98 4.16 10.72
CA ALA A 62 -27.03 3.06 11.69
C ALA A 62 -26.12 3.27 12.90
N ASN A 63 -25.18 4.23 12.86
CA ASN A 63 -24.27 4.60 13.94
C ASN A 63 -23.51 3.40 14.54
N VAL A 64 -22.98 2.52 13.67
CA VAL A 64 -22.36 1.26 14.07
C VAL A 64 -20.82 1.31 14.09
N CYS A 65 -20.20 2.38 13.57
CA CYS A 65 -18.75 2.47 13.46
C CYS A 65 -18.20 3.84 13.89
N ASP A 66 -16.96 3.83 14.39
CA ASP A 66 -16.17 5.00 14.75
C ASP A 66 -15.27 5.43 13.58
N ALA A 67 -14.93 4.48 12.73
CA ALA A 67 -14.07 4.67 11.58
C ALA A 67 -14.53 3.85 10.38
N VAL A 68 -14.13 4.28 9.19
CA VAL A 68 -14.36 3.52 7.96
C VAL A 68 -13.08 3.33 7.17
N THR A 69 -12.95 2.15 6.54
CA THR A 69 -11.97 1.89 5.50
C THR A 69 -12.63 1.99 4.14
N ILE A 70 -12.15 2.87 3.26
CA ILE A 70 -12.72 3.12 1.94
C ILE A 70 -11.82 2.49 0.88
N THR A 71 -12.29 1.37 0.31
CA THR A 71 -11.57 0.54 -0.67
C THR A 71 -12.31 0.46 -2.02
N THR A 72 -13.16 1.45 -2.30
CA THR A 72 -13.82 1.57 -3.60
C THR A 72 -12.84 2.05 -4.69
N PRO A 73 -13.19 1.94 -5.99
CA PRO A 73 -12.37 2.48 -7.06
C PRO A 73 -12.01 3.95 -6.84
N PRO A 74 -10.81 4.39 -7.28
CA PRO A 74 -10.30 5.76 -7.05
C PRO A 74 -11.30 6.87 -7.40
N GLN A 75 -12.07 6.72 -8.50
CA GLN A 75 -13.04 7.71 -8.98
C GLN A 75 -14.15 8.04 -7.98
N THR A 76 -14.51 7.08 -7.13
CA THR A 76 -15.59 7.26 -6.13
C THR A 76 -15.03 7.57 -4.75
N ARG A 77 -13.74 7.34 -4.53
CA ARG A 77 -13.11 7.38 -3.20
C ARG A 77 -13.16 8.77 -2.59
N ARG A 78 -12.82 9.81 -3.37
CA ARG A 78 -12.83 11.20 -2.90
C ARG A 78 -14.16 11.60 -2.26
N ALA A 79 -15.28 11.35 -2.94
CA ALA A 79 -16.62 11.71 -2.43
C ALA A 79 -16.94 10.96 -1.13
N LEU A 80 -16.59 9.68 -1.05
CA LEU A 80 -16.85 8.85 0.14
C LEU A 80 -15.96 9.25 1.33
N VAL A 81 -14.71 9.68 1.08
CA VAL A 81 -13.85 10.22 2.15
C VAL A 81 -14.46 11.50 2.72
N PHE A 82 -14.93 12.43 1.87
CA PHE A 82 -15.63 13.62 2.33
C PHE A 82 -16.90 13.30 3.12
N GLU A 83 -17.74 12.37 2.63
CA GLU A 83 -18.95 11.94 3.32
C GLU A 83 -18.64 11.40 4.73
N ALA A 84 -17.62 10.54 4.86
CA ALA A 84 -17.19 10.00 6.14
C ALA A 84 -16.64 11.10 7.09
N VAL A 85 -15.77 11.97 6.57
CA VAL A 85 -15.18 13.08 7.32
C VAL A 85 -16.24 14.05 7.81
N GLU A 86 -17.22 14.43 6.95
CA GLU A 86 -18.33 15.29 7.33
C GLU A 86 -19.22 14.67 8.41
N ALA A 87 -19.37 13.35 8.41
CA ALA A 87 -20.07 12.61 9.46
C ALA A 87 -19.27 12.45 10.76
N GLY A 88 -18.01 12.92 10.80
CA GLY A 88 -17.15 12.82 11.99
C GLY A 88 -16.49 11.45 12.17
N LEU A 89 -16.48 10.60 11.14
CA LEU A 89 -15.81 9.30 11.19
C LEU A 89 -14.31 9.45 10.90
N HIS A 90 -13.48 8.68 11.61
CA HIS A 90 -12.10 8.47 11.23
C HIS A 90 -12.02 7.65 9.94
N VAL A 91 -10.99 7.86 9.12
CA VAL A 91 -10.92 7.25 7.78
C VAL A 91 -9.58 6.58 7.54
N VAL A 92 -9.61 5.35 7.06
CA VAL A 92 -8.51 4.70 6.34
C VAL A 92 -8.87 4.71 4.87
N ALA A 93 -8.13 5.47 4.06
CA ALA A 93 -8.30 5.47 2.61
C ALA A 93 -7.33 4.49 1.95
N ASP A 94 -7.85 3.60 1.09
CA ASP A 94 -7.01 2.70 0.31
C ASP A 94 -6.17 3.47 -0.72
N LYS A 95 -5.04 2.92 -1.12
CA LYS A 95 -4.09 3.51 -2.10
C LYS A 95 -4.58 3.32 -3.56
N PRO A 96 -4.19 4.19 -4.47
CA PRO A 96 -3.86 5.60 -4.26
C PRO A 96 -5.08 6.34 -3.75
N PHE A 97 -4.94 7.12 -2.66
CA PHE A 97 -6.10 7.63 -1.94
C PHE A 97 -6.76 8.87 -2.55
N ALA A 98 -6.10 9.50 -3.51
CA ALA A 98 -6.58 10.66 -4.23
C ALA A 98 -6.17 10.58 -5.72
N PRO A 99 -6.84 11.30 -6.61
CA PRO A 99 -6.52 11.30 -8.05
C PRO A 99 -5.18 11.97 -8.36
N ASP A 100 -4.83 13.02 -7.62
CA ASP A 100 -3.61 13.81 -7.77
C ASP A 100 -3.18 14.42 -6.43
N TYR A 101 -2.02 15.08 -6.43
CA TYR A 101 -1.44 15.72 -5.25
C TYR A 101 -2.36 16.78 -4.63
N ALA A 102 -3.01 17.62 -5.44
CA ALA A 102 -3.90 18.67 -4.96
C ALA A 102 -5.13 18.08 -4.24
N GLY A 103 -5.74 17.06 -4.84
CA GLY A 103 -6.86 16.32 -4.23
C GLY A 103 -6.47 15.64 -2.91
N ALA A 104 -5.22 15.16 -2.81
CA ALA A 104 -4.71 14.58 -1.58
C ALA A 104 -4.63 15.62 -0.43
N LEU A 105 -4.12 16.82 -0.72
CA LEU A 105 -4.06 17.91 0.25
C LEU A 105 -5.44 18.42 0.67
N GLU A 106 -6.41 18.42 -0.26
CA GLU A 106 -7.79 18.79 0.04
C GLU A 106 -8.44 17.83 1.05
N LEU A 107 -8.25 16.52 0.87
CA LEU A 107 -8.76 15.51 1.80
C LEU A 107 -8.11 15.63 3.19
N ASP A 108 -6.80 15.86 3.23
CA ASP A 108 -6.07 16.07 4.48
C ASP A 108 -6.57 17.30 5.23
N ALA A 109 -6.76 18.43 4.52
CA ALA A 109 -7.28 19.67 5.10
C ALA A 109 -8.70 19.48 5.66
N ALA A 110 -9.58 18.77 4.95
CA ALA A 110 -10.93 18.47 5.40
C ALA A 110 -10.93 17.63 6.69
N ALA A 111 -10.12 16.57 6.74
CA ALA A 111 -9.98 15.71 7.93
C ALA A 111 -9.47 16.51 9.14
N LYS A 112 -8.44 17.34 8.95
CA LYS A 112 -7.91 18.22 9.99
C LYS A 112 -8.94 19.22 10.50
N ALA A 113 -9.72 19.83 9.60
CA ALA A 113 -10.77 20.79 9.96
C ALA A 113 -11.89 20.16 10.80
N LYS A 114 -12.19 18.90 10.60
CA LYS A 114 -13.18 18.13 11.37
C LYS A 114 -12.61 17.46 12.61
N GLY A 115 -11.29 17.47 12.81
CA GLY A 115 -10.64 16.81 13.93
C GLY A 115 -10.69 15.28 13.86
N VAL A 116 -10.84 14.70 12.66
CA VAL A 116 -10.83 13.26 12.45
C VAL A 116 -9.47 12.81 11.93
N THR A 117 -9.10 11.57 12.24
CA THR A 117 -7.87 10.94 11.74
C THR A 117 -8.10 10.42 10.32
N LEU A 118 -7.29 10.85 9.37
CA LEU A 118 -7.21 10.27 8.02
C LEU A 118 -5.87 9.57 7.85
N GLY A 119 -5.89 8.26 7.63
CA GLY A 119 -4.73 7.45 7.31
C GLY A 119 -4.82 6.88 5.89
N VAL A 120 -3.65 6.61 5.27
CA VAL A 120 -3.55 5.97 3.95
C VAL A 120 -3.06 4.55 4.11
N PHE A 121 -3.72 3.57 3.48
CA PHE A 121 -3.38 2.16 3.63
C PHE A 121 -2.19 1.75 2.76
N GLN A 122 -1.00 2.12 3.20
CA GLN A 122 0.26 1.69 2.59
C GLN A 122 0.77 0.43 3.30
N ASN A 123 0.01 -0.66 3.15
CA ASN A 123 0.26 -1.93 3.82
C ASN A 123 1.61 -2.56 3.49
N ARG A 124 2.13 -2.32 2.28
CA ARG A 124 3.40 -2.93 1.82
C ARG A 124 4.65 -2.36 2.49
N ARG A 125 4.54 -1.32 3.33
CA ARG A 125 5.59 -1.00 4.31
C ARG A 125 5.82 -2.16 5.28
N LEU A 126 4.80 -3.00 5.49
CA LEU A 126 4.80 -4.16 6.39
C LEU A 126 4.99 -5.49 5.63
N ASP A 127 5.52 -5.46 4.40
CA ASP A 127 6.02 -6.65 3.71
C ASP A 127 7.26 -7.20 4.46
N ALA A 128 7.38 -8.51 4.52
CA ALA A 128 8.45 -9.18 5.27
C ALA A 128 9.85 -8.76 4.82
N ASP A 129 10.08 -8.66 3.51
CA ASP A 129 11.37 -8.24 2.93
C ASP A 129 11.70 -6.78 3.21
N ILE A 130 10.69 -5.88 3.19
CA ILE A 130 10.87 -4.46 3.54
C ILE A 130 11.20 -4.31 5.03
N GLN A 131 10.52 -5.06 5.91
CA GLN A 131 10.82 -5.05 7.35
C GLN A 131 12.21 -5.63 7.61
N THR A 132 12.59 -6.71 6.90
CA THR A 132 13.92 -7.30 7.00
C THR A 132 15.01 -6.33 6.54
N LEU A 133 14.83 -5.66 5.38
CA LEU A 133 15.76 -4.63 4.92
C LEU A 133 15.87 -3.48 5.93
N LYS A 134 14.74 -3.00 6.43
CA LYS A 134 14.70 -1.92 7.42
C LYS A 134 15.50 -2.27 8.66
N LYS A 135 15.31 -3.49 9.19
CA LYS A 135 16.08 -4.00 10.35
C LYS A 135 17.58 -4.02 10.07
N ILE A 136 18.01 -4.52 8.90
CA ILE A 136 19.41 -4.55 8.47
C ILE A 136 20.00 -3.13 8.34
N MET A 137 19.20 -2.15 7.90
CA MET A 137 19.60 -0.74 7.85
C MET A 137 19.75 -0.15 9.26
N GLU A 138 18.79 -0.40 10.15
CA GLU A 138 18.83 0.07 11.55
C GLU A 138 19.99 -0.53 12.36
N ASP A 139 20.36 -1.78 12.05
CA ASP A 139 21.53 -2.45 12.65
C ASP A 139 22.87 -2.00 12.01
N ASP A 140 22.86 -1.02 11.12
CA ASP A 140 24.03 -0.44 10.41
C ASP A 140 24.85 -1.48 9.62
N ARG A 141 24.24 -2.60 9.22
CA ARG A 141 24.93 -3.67 8.50
C ARG A 141 25.23 -3.35 7.04
N LEU A 142 24.53 -2.36 6.46
CA LEU A 142 24.82 -1.86 5.11
C LEU A 142 25.75 -0.63 5.14
N GLY A 143 25.87 0.06 6.28
CA GLY A 143 26.56 1.32 6.38
C GLY A 143 25.84 2.44 5.62
N ARG A 144 26.60 3.31 4.95
CA ARG A 144 26.00 4.34 4.09
C ARG A 144 25.43 3.71 2.83
N ILE A 145 24.11 3.81 2.67
CA ILE A 145 23.43 3.35 1.46
C ILE A 145 23.51 4.43 0.39
N TRP A 146 23.80 4.03 -0.84
CA TRP A 146 23.77 4.92 -2.02
C TRP A 146 22.73 4.52 -3.06
N ARG A 147 22.29 3.23 -3.08
CA ARG A 147 21.32 2.77 -4.07
C ARG A 147 20.43 1.65 -3.54
N ILE A 148 19.12 1.71 -3.91
CA ILE A 148 18.16 0.62 -3.73
C ILE A 148 17.49 0.35 -5.07
N HIS A 149 17.36 -0.95 -5.44
CA HIS A 149 16.57 -1.41 -6.58
C HIS A 149 15.39 -2.20 -6.04
N ASN A 150 14.19 -1.87 -6.50
CA ASN A 150 12.98 -2.62 -6.16
C ASN A 150 12.18 -2.91 -7.44
N ARG A 151 11.97 -4.19 -7.74
CA ARG A 151 11.29 -4.66 -8.94
C ARG A 151 10.17 -5.63 -8.62
N MET A 152 8.99 -5.41 -9.25
CA MET A 152 7.81 -6.24 -9.04
C MET A 152 7.09 -6.50 -10.36
N ASP A 153 7.47 -7.58 -11.06
CA ASP A 153 6.86 -7.98 -12.33
C ASP A 153 5.69 -8.95 -12.14
N PHE A 154 4.84 -8.97 -13.14
CA PHE A 154 3.72 -9.89 -13.31
C PHE A 154 3.60 -10.31 -14.77
N ASP A 155 2.94 -11.43 -15.04
CA ASP A 155 2.48 -11.84 -16.36
C ASP A 155 0.95 -11.93 -16.33
N ASP A 156 0.30 -10.77 -16.28
CA ASP A 156 -1.15 -10.67 -16.12
C ASP A 156 -1.72 -9.40 -16.78
N PRO A 157 -1.59 -9.27 -18.12
CA PRO A 157 -2.08 -8.10 -18.84
C PRO A 157 -3.61 -7.96 -18.78
N ALA A 158 -4.36 -9.04 -18.52
CA ALA A 158 -5.81 -9.00 -18.45
C ALA A 158 -6.36 -8.19 -17.26
N THR A 159 -5.53 -7.92 -16.26
CA THR A 159 -5.92 -7.12 -15.10
C THR A 159 -5.59 -5.63 -15.22
N LEU A 160 -5.04 -5.21 -16.37
CA LEU A 160 -4.81 -3.79 -16.64
C LEU A 160 -6.12 -3.05 -16.85
N VAL A 161 -6.24 -1.88 -16.23
CA VAL A 161 -7.41 -1.01 -16.29
C VAL A 161 -7.07 0.22 -17.13
N PRO A 162 -7.91 0.60 -18.12
CA PRO A 162 -7.66 1.77 -18.95
C PRO A 162 -7.84 3.08 -18.18
N GLY A 163 -7.26 4.15 -18.75
CA GLY A 163 -7.44 5.52 -18.30
C GLY A 163 -6.37 6.00 -17.30
N PRO A 164 -6.38 7.31 -17.00
CA PRO A 164 -5.34 7.97 -16.20
C PRO A 164 -5.30 7.53 -14.72
N GLU A 165 -6.39 6.98 -14.22
CA GLU A 165 -6.48 6.45 -12.87
C GLU A 165 -6.20 4.94 -12.78
N GLY A 166 -6.04 4.28 -13.92
CA GLY A 166 -5.58 2.90 -14.06
C GLY A 166 -4.07 2.83 -14.24
N GLY A 167 -3.62 1.68 -14.75
CA GLY A 167 -2.23 1.43 -15.12
C GLY A 167 -1.34 0.96 -13.98
N MET A 168 -0.18 0.50 -14.40
CA MET A 168 0.81 -0.13 -13.55
C MET A 168 1.46 0.84 -12.58
N LEU A 169 1.67 2.10 -13.03
CA LEU A 169 2.26 3.15 -12.21
C LEU A 169 1.39 3.46 -10.99
N ARG A 170 0.07 3.57 -11.16
CA ARG A 170 -0.82 3.87 -10.04
C ARG A 170 -1.10 2.65 -9.18
N ASP A 171 -1.18 1.46 -9.77
CA ASP A 171 -1.44 0.22 -9.03
C ASP A 171 -0.21 -0.20 -8.21
N ILE A 172 0.86 -0.61 -8.85
CA ILE A 172 2.06 -1.14 -8.19
C ILE A 172 3.08 -0.04 -7.86
N GLY A 173 3.21 0.96 -8.74
CA GLY A 173 4.11 2.09 -8.50
C GLY A 173 3.81 2.84 -7.21
N SER A 174 2.53 2.98 -6.84
CA SER A 174 2.16 3.59 -5.55
C SER A 174 2.73 2.87 -4.33
N HIS A 175 2.87 1.55 -4.39
CA HIS A 175 3.51 0.76 -3.34
C HIS A 175 5.02 0.92 -3.35
N LEU A 176 5.66 0.77 -4.53
CA LEU A 176 7.12 0.82 -4.63
C LEU A 176 7.66 2.22 -4.29
N VAL A 177 6.99 3.27 -4.72
CA VAL A 177 7.34 4.67 -4.36
C VAL A 177 7.23 4.86 -2.85
N ASP A 178 6.13 4.44 -2.25
CA ASP A 178 5.92 4.57 -0.81
C ASP A 178 6.97 3.82 0.00
N GLN A 179 7.31 2.60 -0.38
CA GLN A 179 8.37 1.80 0.25
C GLN A 179 9.72 2.52 0.21
N MET A 180 10.08 3.14 -0.92
CA MET A 180 11.34 3.87 -1.04
C MET A 180 11.36 5.17 -0.23
N ILE A 181 10.23 5.89 -0.17
CA ILE A 181 10.07 7.06 0.72
C ILE A 181 10.15 6.62 2.19
N TYR A 182 9.52 5.51 2.55
CA TYR A 182 9.56 4.96 3.91
C TYR A 182 10.98 4.59 4.36
N LEU A 183 11.79 4.01 3.48
CA LEU A 183 13.17 3.59 3.79
C LEU A 183 14.18 4.74 3.73
N ASN A 184 14.03 5.67 2.77
CA ASN A 184 15.08 6.65 2.44
C ASN A 184 14.66 8.11 2.65
N GLY A 185 13.40 8.36 3.04
CA GLY A 185 12.89 9.72 3.22
C GLY A 185 12.49 10.43 1.92
N PRO A 186 12.33 11.76 1.95
CA PRO A 186 11.78 12.54 0.85
C PRO A 186 12.56 12.42 -0.45
N VAL A 187 11.85 12.56 -1.57
CA VAL A 187 12.38 12.57 -2.94
C VAL A 187 12.48 14.01 -3.43
N ALA A 188 13.65 14.39 -3.93
CA ALA A 188 13.89 15.73 -4.46
C ALA A 188 13.63 15.81 -5.98
N ARG A 189 13.91 14.73 -6.72
CA ARG A 189 13.77 14.67 -8.18
C ARG A 189 13.38 13.29 -8.65
N VAL A 190 12.70 13.23 -9.80
CA VAL A 190 12.20 11.99 -10.40
C VAL A 190 12.52 11.96 -11.89
N SER A 191 13.04 10.83 -12.38
CA SER A 191 13.10 10.50 -13.80
C SER A 191 12.27 9.23 -14.04
N GLY A 192 11.37 9.25 -15.03
CA GLY A 192 10.44 8.17 -15.31
C GLY A 192 10.39 7.78 -16.78
N HIS A 193 10.09 6.51 -17.02
CA HIS A 193 9.72 5.96 -18.32
C HIS A 193 8.50 5.06 -18.14
N LEU A 194 7.52 5.19 -19.04
CA LEU A 194 6.28 4.40 -19.04
C LEU A 194 6.09 3.76 -20.41
N ASP A 195 5.75 2.47 -20.41
CA ASP A 195 5.35 1.75 -21.61
C ASP A 195 3.82 1.64 -21.65
N PHE A 196 3.23 2.10 -22.74
CA PHE A 196 1.78 2.13 -22.92
C PHE A 196 1.32 1.02 -23.86
N ILE A 197 0.13 0.48 -23.57
CA ILE A 197 -0.61 -0.41 -24.48
C ILE A 197 -2.01 0.10 -24.70
N ASP A 198 -2.57 -0.26 -25.86
CA ASP A 198 -3.96 0.01 -26.18
C ASP A 198 -4.84 -1.13 -25.67
N LEU A 199 -5.88 -0.79 -24.93
CA LEU A 199 -6.96 -1.68 -24.51
C LEU A 199 -8.25 -1.28 -25.25
N PRO A 200 -9.29 -2.15 -25.29
CA PRO A 200 -10.55 -1.82 -25.98
C PRO A 200 -11.19 -0.50 -25.56
N ASP A 201 -11.06 -0.15 -24.28
CA ASP A 201 -11.70 1.03 -23.67
C ASP A 201 -10.70 2.18 -23.43
N GLY A 202 -9.52 2.15 -24.04
CA GLY A 202 -8.52 3.21 -23.95
C GLY A 202 -7.11 2.75 -23.66
N GLN A 203 -6.17 3.68 -23.63
CA GLN A 203 -4.76 3.40 -23.38
C GLN A 203 -4.46 3.33 -21.88
N THR A 204 -3.47 2.51 -21.48
CA THR A 204 -2.95 2.43 -20.11
C THR A 204 -1.45 2.19 -20.11
N ASP A 205 -0.77 2.59 -19.03
CA ASP A 205 0.61 2.18 -18.80
C ASP A 205 0.64 0.74 -18.27
N ALA A 206 1.40 -0.12 -18.94
CA ALA A 206 1.53 -1.54 -18.65
C ALA A 206 2.85 -1.89 -17.95
N SER A 207 3.84 -1.00 -18.04
CA SER A 207 5.09 -1.07 -17.31
C SER A 207 5.64 0.32 -17.02
N PHE A 208 6.55 0.39 -16.04
CA PHE A 208 7.30 1.60 -15.73
C PHE A 208 8.71 1.27 -15.23
N PHE A 209 9.61 2.26 -15.45
CA PHE A 209 10.91 2.35 -14.79
C PHE A 209 11.09 3.78 -14.27
N ILE A 210 11.37 3.92 -12.96
CA ILE A 210 11.50 5.21 -12.30
C ILE A 210 12.80 5.26 -11.49
N VAL A 211 13.49 6.39 -11.58
CA VAL A 211 14.63 6.73 -10.73
C VAL A 211 14.21 7.89 -9.82
N MET A 212 14.29 7.67 -8.52
CA MET A 212 14.03 8.66 -7.47
C MET A 212 15.35 9.10 -6.84
N TYR A 213 15.60 10.40 -6.82
CA TYR A 213 16.76 11.03 -6.17
C TYR A 213 16.31 11.57 -4.83
N HIS A 214 16.66 10.86 -3.74
CA HIS A 214 16.28 11.28 -2.39
C HIS A 214 17.14 12.46 -1.89
N GLU A 215 16.56 13.26 -0.99
CA GLU A 215 17.25 14.43 -0.40
C GLU A 215 18.53 14.04 0.38
N ASN A 216 18.57 12.84 0.96
CA ASN A 216 19.73 12.29 1.67
C ASN A 216 20.84 11.75 0.74
N GLY A 217 20.65 11.86 -0.59
CA GLY A 217 21.60 11.42 -1.60
C GLY A 217 21.49 9.96 -2.02
N VAL A 218 20.57 9.18 -1.45
CA VAL A 218 20.27 7.82 -1.91
C VAL A 218 19.53 7.90 -3.24
N LEU A 219 19.80 6.94 -4.12
CA LEU A 219 19.10 6.76 -5.38
C LEU A 219 18.27 5.48 -5.32
N SER A 220 16.97 5.57 -5.57
CA SER A 220 16.09 4.41 -5.68
C SER A 220 15.67 4.19 -7.13
N GLU A 221 15.85 2.98 -7.63
CA GLU A 221 15.38 2.53 -8.94
C GLU A 221 14.21 1.56 -8.72
N ILE A 222 13.04 1.89 -9.23
CA ILE A 222 11.85 1.03 -9.12
C ILE A 222 11.31 0.70 -10.50
N SER A 223 10.84 -0.53 -10.67
CA SER A 223 10.20 -0.97 -11.92
C SER A 223 9.15 -2.02 -11.68
N ALA A 224 8.14 -2.06 -12.53
CA ALA A 224 7.17 -3.12 -12.58
C ALA A 224 6.56 -3.25 -13.99
N SER A 225 6.13 -4.45 -14.33
CA SER A 225 5.46 -4.73 -15.61
C SER A 225 4.40 -5.81 -15.42
N LYS A 226 3.29 -5.73 -16.16
CA LYS A 226 2.32 -6.83 -16.33
C LYS A 226 2.45 -7.59 -17.65
N LEU A 227 3.51 -7.29 -18.41
CA LEU A 227 3.76 -7.87 -19.73
C LEU A 227 4.95 -8.84 -19.77
N ASN A 228 5.58 -9.09 -18.61
CA ASN A 228 6.81 -9.87 -18.57
C ASN A 228 6.51 -11.36 -18.35
N HIS A 229 6.74 -12.20 -19.37
CA HIS A 229 6.66 -13.66 -19.22
C HIS A 229 7.70 -14.22 -18.24
N TYR A 230 8.83 -13.54 -18.06
CA TYR A 230 9.77 -13.81 -16.98
C TYR A 230 9.46 -12.87 -15.80
N VAL A 231 8.68 -13.39 -14.85
CA VAL A 231 8.26 -12.66 -13.66
C VAL A 231 9.41 -12.62 -12.65
N LEU A 232 9.92 -11.41 -12.40
CA LEU A 232 10.97 -11.18 -11.42
C LEU A 232 10.46 -10.27 -10.30
N ARG A 233 10.71 -10.69 -9.06
CA ARG A 233 10.57 -9.85 -7.88
C ARG A 233 11.90 -9.75 -7.19
N GLU A 234 12.36 -8.53 -6.89
CA GLU A 234 13.69 -8.31 -6.40
C GLU A 234 13.77 -7.01 -5.61
N LEU A 235 14.39 -7.08 -4.43
CA LEU A 235 14.75 -5.94 -3.60
C LEU A 235 16.25 -6.03 -3.30
N ARG A 236 17.03 -5.04 -3.75
CA ARG A 236 18.46 -4.95 -3.49
C ARG A 236 18.81 -3.60 -2.89
N ALA A 237 19.63 -3.58 -1.85
CA ALA A 237 20.19 -2.37 -1.27
C ALA A 237 21.71 -2.46 -1.23
N TYR A 238 22.36 -1.39 -1.72
CA TYR A 238 23.82 -1.31 -1.84
C TYR A 238 24.35 -0.25 -0.87
N GLY A 239 25.20 -0.68 0.04
CA GLY A 239 25.88 0.18 1.01
C GLY A 239 27.39 -0.06 1.04
N ASP A 240 28.14 0.76 1.78
CA ASP A 240 29.59 0.68 1.86
C ASP A 240 30.12 -0.45 2.78
N LYS A 241 29.24 -1.02 3.60
CA LYS A 241 29.56 -2.19 4.44
C LYS A 241 28.98 -3.49 3.89
N GLY A 242 27.94 -3.43 3.04
CA GLY A 242 27.32 -4.64 2.54
C GLY A 242 26.29 -4.40 1.46
N THR A 243 25.80 -5.50 0.90
CA THR A 243 24.72 -5.53 -0.08
C THR A 243 23.67 -6.53 0.36
N PHE A 244 22.42 -6.05 0.46
CA PHE A 244 21.24 -6.88 0.74
C PHE A 244 20.57 -7.28 -0.56
N VAL A 245 20.17 -8.56 -0.68
CA VAL A 245 19.44 -9.09 -1.85
C VAL A 245 18.30 -9.97 -1.36
N SER A 246 17.06 -9.61 -1.75
CA SER A 246 15.86 -10.41 -1.57
C SER A 246 15.17 -10.64 -2.92
N HIS A 247 14.54 -11.80 -3.09
CA HIS A 247 13.70 -12.11 -4.24
C HIS A 247 12.21 -11.88 -3.96
N SER A 248 11.89 -11.13 -2.93
CA SER A 248 10.59 -10.59 -2.55
C SER A 248 9.42 -11.54 -2.85
N THR A 249 8.95 -12.22 -1.84
CA THR A 249 7.74 -13.04 -1.96
C THR A 249 6.64 -12.40 -1.14
N ASP A 250 5.61 -11.87 -1.73
CA ASP A 250 4.45 -11.32 -1.03
C ASP A 250 3.70 -12.44 -0.25
N VAL A 251 4.35 -12.93 0.81
CA VAL A 251 3.87 -14.10 1.56
C VAL A 251 2.49 -13.89 2.18
N GLN A 252 2.16 -12.66 2.57
CA GLN A 252 0.85 -12.34 3.14
C GLN A 252 -0.25 -12.39 2.08
N ALA A 253 -0.02 -11.82 0.89
CA ALA A 253 -0.97 -11.92 -0.21
C ALA A 253 -1.12 -13.36 -0.70
N GLN A 254 -0.03 -14.12 -0.81
CA GLN A 254 -0.08 -15.54 -1.16
C GLN A 254 -0.92 -16.33 -0.17
N ALA A 255 -0.73 -16.11 1.14
CA ALA A 255 -1.51 -16.78 2.19
C ALA A 255 -3.00 -16.42 2.11
N ILE A 256 -3.32 -15.14 1.94
CA ILE A 256 -4.71 -14.67 1.80
C ILE A 256 -5.40 -15.27 0.57
N PHE A 257 -4.74 -15.28 -0.59
CA PHE A 257 -5.30 -15.87 -1.81
C PHE A 257 -5.40 -17.40 -1.74
N ALA A 258 -4.60 -18.05 -0.89
CA ALA A 258 -4.75 -19.47 -0.55
C ALA A 258 -5.88 -19.73 0.47
N GLY A 259 -6.61 -18.69 0.92
CA GLY A 259 -7.74 -18.79 1.85
C GLY A 259 -7.37 -18.74 3.34
N MET A 260 -6.10 -18.55 3.68
CA MET A 260 -5.65 -18.38 5.07
C MET A 260 -5.94 -16.97 5.57
N ARG A 261 -6.09 -16.82 6.88
CA ARG A 261 -6.32 -15.51 7.53
C ARG A 261 -5.30 -15.31 8.65
N PRO A 262 -4.88 -14.05 8.94
CA PRO A 262 -3.91 -13.80 10.00
C PRO A 262 -4.38 -14.23 11.38
N VAL A 263 -5.70 -14.30 11.63
CA VAL A 263 -6.29 -14.79 12.89
C VAL A 263 -6.16 -16.30 13.09
N ASP A 264 -5.96 -17.08 12.03
CA ASP A 264 -5.90 -18.53 12.11
C ASP A 264 -4.59 -19.01 12.75
N ASP A 265 -3.47 -18.34 12.46
CA ASP A 265 -2.17 -18.58 13.08
C ASP A 265 -1.33 -17.28 13.10
N PRO A 266 -1.58 -16.37 14.05
CA PRO A 266 -0.88 -15.08 14.10
C PRO A 266 0.62 -15.22 14.41
N VAL A 267 1.06 -16.35 14.97
CA VAL A 267 2.47 -16.61 15.29
C VAL A 267 3.26 -16.98 14.05
N ALA A 268 2.71 -17.84 13.19
CA ALA A 268 3.36 -18.26 11.95
C ALA A 268 3.09 -17.30 10.76
N TRP A 269 2.13 -16.39 10.90
CA TRP A 269 1.74 -15.48 9.83
C TRP A 269 2.88 -14.59 9.35
N GLY A 270 3.03 -14.45 8.02
CA GLY A 270 3.81 -13.41 7.38
C GLY A 270 5.32 -13.59 7.39
N PHE A 271 5.84 -14.74 7.80
CA PHE A 271 7.26 -15.09 7.64
C PHE A 271 7.53 -15.68 6.27
N GLU A 272 8.65 -15.30 5.69
CA GLU A 272 9.19 -16.01 4.53
C GLU A 272 9.80 -17.35 4.94
N PRO A 273 9.59 -18.42 4.18
CA PRO A 273 10.28 -19.68 4.42
C PRO A 273 11.80 -19.51 4.19
N GLU A 274 12.62 -20.31 4.87
CA GLU A 274 14.08 -20.17 4.88
C GLU A 274 14.74 -20.15 3.49
N ASN A 275 14.19 -20.90 2.53
CA ASN A 275 14.68 -20.91 1.15
C ASN A 275 14.50 -19.55 0.43
N ASN A 276 13.58 -18.70 0.90
CA ASN A 276 13.31 -17.36 0.36
C ASN A 276 13.99 -16.24 1.15
N TRP A 277 14.64 -16.55 2.28
CA TRP A 277 15.32 -15.54 3.06
C TRP A 277 16.31 -14.73 2.23
N ALA A 278 16.37 -13.45 2.50
CA ALA A 278 17.33 -12.55 1.89
C ALA A 278 18.77 -13.00 2.15
N THR A 279 19.68 -12.50 1.33
CA THR A 279 21.13 -12.72 1.50
C THR A 279 21.81 -11.37 1.72
N LEU A 280 22.61 -11.28 2.76
CA LEU A 280 23.54 -10.17 2.97
C LEU A 280 24.92 -10.59 2.52
N TYR A 281 25.54 -9.78 1.67
CA TYR A 281 26.93 -9.88 1.20
C TYR A 281 27.75 -8.79 1.87
N ASP A 282 28.85 -9.15 2.51
CA ASP A 282 29.78 -8.25 3.18
C ASP A 282 31.23 -8.76 3.05
N THR A 283 32.16 -8.17 3.79
CA THR A 283 33.58 -8.57 3.76
C THR A 283 33.83 -10.01 4.26
N ASP A 284 32.92 -10.56 5.05
CA ASP A 284 33.02 -11.92 5.61
C ASP A 284 32.37 -12.98 4.68
N GLY A 285 31.78 -12.55 3.58
CA GLY A 285 31.17 -13.41 2.55
C GLY A 285 29.69 -13.18 2.33
N SER A 286 28.87 -14.25 2.29
CA SER A 286 27.43 -14.18 2.10
C SER A 286 26.69 -14.97 3.18
N ASN A 287 25.71 -14.33 3.81
CA ASN A 287 24.94 -14.91 4.89
C ASN A 287 23.43 -14.77 4.63
N LYS A 288 22.67 -15.83 4.90
CA LYS A 288 21.21 -15.74 4.91
C LYS A 288 20.76 -14.86 6.08
N VAL A 289 19.76 -14.01 5.81
CA VAL A 289 19.14 -13.14 6.79
C VAL A 289 17.74 -13.69 7.10
N PRO A 290 17.47 -14.13 8.33
CA PRO A 290 16.15 -14.55 8.73
C PRO A 290 15.11 -13.46 8.43
N SER A 291 13.94 -13.88 7.92
CA SER A 291 12.86 -12.96 7.61
C SER A 291 12.30 -12.31 8.88
N GLU A 292 12.13 -10.99 8.87
CA GLU A 292 11.21 -10.34 9.78
C GLU A 292 9.76 -10.71 9.42
N GLN A 293 8.85 -10.57 10.39
CA GLN A 293 7.45 -10.91 10.18
C GLN A 293 6.71 -9.80 9.43
N GLY A 294 6.08 -10.14 8.29
CA GLY A 294 5.14 -9.26 7.62
C GLY A 294 3.78 -9.24 8.35
N ARG A 295 3.28 -8.05 8.72
CA ARG A 295 2.10 -7.92 9.60
C ARG A 295 1.20 -6.77 9.15
N TYR A 296 0.45 -6.93 8.05
CA TYR A 296 -0.48 -5.89 7.57
C TYR A 296 -1.53 -5.48 8.61
N HIS A 297 -1.91 -6.37 9.52
CA HIS A 297 -2.83 -6.05 10.63
C HIS A 297 -2.27 -5.04 11.62
N ASP A 298 -0.94 -4.90 11.73
CA ASP A 298 -0.31 -3.89 12.58
C ASP A 298 -0.61 -2.47 12.11
N TYR A 299 -0.93 -2.28 10.82
CA TYR A 299 -1.44 -1.00 10.35
C TYR A 299 -2.71 -0.59 11.10
N TYR A 300 -3.66 -1.50 11.22
CA TYR A 300 -4.93 -1.22 11.91
C TYR A 300 -4.77 -1.11 13.41
N THR A 301 -3.90 -1.92 14.02
CA THR A 301 -3.53 -1.81 15.44
C THR A 301 -2.96 -0.41 15.73
N ALA A 302 -2.02 0.06 14.91
CA ALA A 302 -1.42 1.39 15.04
C ALA A 302 -2.43 2.51 14.74
N PHE A 303 -3.33 2.32 13.77
CA PHE A 303 -4.39 3.29 13.47
C PHE A 303 -5.38 3.42 14.63
N ALA A 304 -5.80 2.31 15.25
CA ALA A 304 -6.69 2.34 16.41
C ALA A 304 -6.03 3.01 17.61
N ALA A 305 -4.73 2.76 17.83
CA ALA A 305 -3.96 3.45 18.86
C ALA A 305 -3.89 4.97 18.58
N ALA A 306 -3.62 5.37 17.34
CA ALA A 306 -3.55 6.77 16.95
C ALA A 306 -4.89 7.51 17.17
N VAL A 307 -6.01 6.88 16.83
CA VAL A 307 -7.35 7.43 17.06
C VAL A 307 -7.61 7.58 18.57
N ARG A 308 -7.33 6.56 19.37
CA ARG A 308 -7.54 6.56 20.82
C ARG A 308 -6.70 7.64 21.53
N ASP A 309 -5.44 7.76 21.14
CA ASP A 309 -4.45 8.58 21.84
C ASP A 309 -4.32 9.99 21.23
N GLY A 310 -5.07 10.29 20.16
CA GLY A 310 -5.01 11.56 19.44
C GLY A 310 -3.64 11.83 18.81
N THR A 311 -2.94 10.76 18.37
CA THR A 311 -1.61 10.82 17.81
C THR A 311 -1.61 10.63 16.28
N ARG A 312 -0.43 10.66 15.67
CA ARG A 312 -0.25 10.47 14.23
C ARG A 312 -0.63 9.05 13.80
N PRO A 313 -1.43 8.87 12.71
CA PRO A 313 -1.68 7.55 12.13
C PRO A 313 -0.41 6.92 11.55
N PRO A 314 -0.38 5.60 11.32
CA PRO A 314 0.81 4.89 10.82
C PRO A 314 1.30 5.43 9.47
N VAL A 315 0.38 5.88 8.62
CA VAL A 315 0.68 6.62 7.38
C VAL A 315 -0.29 7.80 7.31
N THR A 316 0.25 9.01 7.31
CA THR A 316 -0.57 10.23 7.24
C THR A 316 -1.05 10.50 5.81
N ALA A 317 -2.09 11.33 5.67
CA ALA A 317 -2.52 11.81 4.36
C ALA A 317 -1.41 12.61 3.66
N GLU A 318 -0.58 13.36 4.41
CA GLU A 318 0.57 14.08 3.85
C GLU A 318 1.62 13.13 3.27
N GLU A 319 1.94 12.01 3.94
CA GLU A 319 2.84 11.00 3.38
C GLU A 319 2.26 10.34 2.14
N GLY A 320 0.97 10.01 2.15
CA GLY A 320 0.28 9.53 0.96
C GLY A 320 0.27 10.54 -0.18
N ALA A 321 0.14 11.84 0.12
CA ALA A 321 0.25 12.91 -0.88
C ALA A 321 1.64 12.99 -1.50
N ARG A 322 2.72 12.82 -0.72
CA ARG A 322 4.09 12.77 -1.25
C ARG A 322 4.28 11.60 -2.22
N THR A 323 3.69 10.44 -1.92
CA THR A 323 3.69 9.30 -2.85
C THR A 323 3.01 9.68 -4.17
N ILE A 324 1.84 10.33 -4.12
CA ILE A 324 1.13 10.79 -5.32
C ILE A 324 1.96 11.83 -6.10
N ALA A 325 2.60 12.79 -5.42
CA ALA A 325 3.46 13.77 -6.07
C ALA A 325 4.59 13.12 -6.90
N VAL A 326 5.20 12.05 -6.36
CA VAL A 326 6.22 11.28 -7.09
C VAL A 326 5.61 10.56 -8.31
N LEU A 327 4.41 10.00 -8.20
CA LEU A 327 3.72 9.34 -9.33
C LEU A 327 3.37 10.35 -10.44
N ASP A 328 2.89 11.54 -10.05
CA ASP A 328 2.56 12.62 -11.00
C ASP A 328 3.83 13.12 -11.69
N ALA A 329 4.92 13.36 -10.94
CA ALA A 329 6.22 13.74 -11.49
C ALA A 329 6.84 12.66 -12.41
N ALA A 330 6.66 11.38 -12.09
CA ALA A 330 7.12 10.28 -12.95
C ALA A 330 6.37 10.26 -14.29
N ARG A 331 5.07 10.52 -14.28
CA ARG A 331 4.24 10.63 -15.49
C ARG A 331 4.64 11.84 -16.33
N GLU A 332 4.83 13.00 -15.70
CA GLU A 332 5.34 14.20 -16.36
C GLU A 332 6.74 13.96 -16.96
N SER A 333 7.64 13.34 -16.19
CA SER A 333 8.99 13.00 -16.66
C SER A 333 8.96 12.11 -17.89
N ALA A 334 8.12 11.08 -17.90
CA ALA A 334 7.97 10.18 -19.05
C ALA A 334 7.41 10.90 -20.29
N ALA A 335 6.47 11.82 -20.10
CA ALA A 335 5.87 12.60 -21.20
C ALA A 335 6.85 13.63 -21.81
N GLU A 336 7.66 14.27 -20.96
CA GLU A 336 8.54 15.36 -21.38
C GLU A 336 10.00 14.92 -21.65
N GLY A 337 10.36 13.67 -21.28
CA GLY A 337 11.72 13.15 -21.45
C GLY A 337 12.77 13.85 -20.59
N LYS A 338 12.37 14.41 -19.44
CA LYS A 338 13.26 15.14 -18.52
C LYS A 338 13.08 14.75 -17.07
N THR A 339 14.06 15.03 -16.24
CA THR A 339 13.96 14.88 -14.77
C THR A 339 13.08 16.02 -14.21
N ILE A 340 12.11 15.67 -13.36
CA ILE A 340 11.20 16.60 -12.67
C ILE A 340 11.70 16.83 -11.25
N THR A 341 11.70 18.08 -10.78
CA THR A 341 11.97 18.47 -9.38
C THR A 341 10.65 18.59 -8.63
N LEU A 342 10.60 18.02 -7.43
CA LEU A 342 9.45 18.05 -6.53
C LEU A 342 9.47 19.25 -5.60
#